data_f1c3d3e23aad306fade9e70440daee0c
#
_entry.id   f1c3d3e23aad306fade9e70440daee0c
#
_cell.length_a   1.000
_cell.length_b   1.000
_cell.length_c   1.000
_cell.angle_alpha   90.00
_cell.angle_beta   90.00
_cell.angle_gamma   90.00
#
_symmetry.space_group_name_H-M   'P 1'
#
loop_
_entity.id
_entity.type
_entity.pdbx_description
1 polymer ?
#
loop_
_entity_poly.entity_id
_entity_poly.type
_entity_poly.pdbx_seq_one_letter_code
_entity_poly.pdbx_strand_id
1 'polypeptide(L)'
;LTVEVMRQKLIEALALTYRLPVAMIEENQLDHKKIMSLYSRYSSWEWRFGRKIPFTWEQQERFDWGEIQLQLQGDEGIIQDAVLYSDALESPLIEKTAQQLTGLRFDPKVLEQHLLPLCESELQHRMVQDILSLTHQQA
;
A
#
# COMPACT_ATOMS: atom_id res chain seq x y z
N LEU A 1 -25.75 -7.44 23.39
CA LEU A 1 -24.92 -6.25 23.59
C LEU A 1 -25.33 -5.20 22.57
N THR A 2 -25.87 -4.05 23.05
CA THR A 2 -26.24 -2.95 22.17
C THR A 2 -25.09 -1.94 22.07
N VAL A 3 -25.08 -1.13 21.00
CA VAL A 3 -24.06 -0.08 20.78
C VAL A 3 -24.04 0.89 21.98
N GLU A 4 -25.20 1.24 22.53
CA GLU A 4 -25.30 2.15 23.65
C GLU A 4 -24.67 1.57 24.94
N VAL A 5 -24.91 0.30 25.23
CA VAL A 5 -24.28 -0.39 26.38
C VAL A 5 -22.77 -0.45 26.20
N MET A 6 -22.27 -0.73 24.98
CA MET A 6 -20.84 -0.76 24.71
C MET A 6 -20.20 0.63 24.87
N ARG A 7 -20.85 1.67 24.37
CA ARG A 7 -20.41 3.06 24.51
C ARG A 7 -20.28 3.44 25.99
N GLN A 8 -21.29 3.14 26.81
CA GLN A 8 -21.28 3.43 28.24
C GLN A 8 -20.13 2.70 28.95
N LYS A 9 -19.91 1.43 28.63
CA LYS A 9 -18.80 0.64 29.21
C LYS A 9 -17.43 1.17 28.81
N LEU A 10 -17.27 1.66 27.60
CA LEU A 10 -16.02 2.30 27.15
C LEU A 10 -15.76 3.61 27.92
N ILE A 11 -16.78 4.44 28.13
CA ILE A 11 -16.66 5.69 28.91
C ILE A 11 -16.21 5.36 30.35
N GLU A 12 -16.88 4.39 31.01
CA GLU A 12 -16.52 3.94 32.36
C GLU A 12 -15.07 3.42 32.43
N ALA A 13 -14.67 2.59 31.47
CA ALA A 13 -13.33 2.02 31.40
C ALA A 13 -12.27 3.10 31.20
N LEU A 14 -12.50 4.08 30.32
CA LEU A 14 -11.59 5.21 30.08
C LEU A 14 -11.44 6.07 31.35
N ALA A 15 -12.55 6.43 32.00
CA ALA A 15 -12.50 7.21 33.24
C ALA A 15 -11.71 6.51 34.34
N LEU A 16 -11.86 5.19 34.48
CA LEU A 16 -11.12 4.37 35.45
C LEU A 16 -9.63 4.28 35.11
N THR A 17 -9.31 4.03 33.85
CA THR A 17 -7.92 3.80 33.39
C THR A 17 -7.08 5.08 33.53
N TYR A 18 -7.63 6.20 33.07
CA TYR A 18 -6.90 7.47 33.05
C TYR A 18 -7.12 8.31 34.32
N ARG A 19 -8.06 7.91 35.20
CA ARG A 19 -8.45 8.64 36.42
C ARG A 19 -8.80 10.13 36.14
N LEU A 20 -9.42 10.37 34.99
CA LEU A 20 -9.86 11.68 34.54
C LEU A 20 -11.33 11.63 34.18
N PRO A 21 -12.06 12.77 34.37
CA PRO A 21 -13.43 12.86 33.88
C PRO A 21 -13.46 12.78 32.36
N VAL A 22 -14.38 11.99 31.83
CA VAL A 22 -14.62 11.92 30.38
C VAL A 22 -15.61 13.01 29.99
N ALA A 23 -15.18 13.92 29.12
CA ALA A 23 -16.05 14.93 28.53
C ALA A 23 -16.58 14.45 27.18
N MET A 24 -17.87 14.61 26.94
CA MET A 24 -18.48 14.40 25.63
C MET A 24 -18.28 15.63 24.78
N ILE A 25 -17.83 15.43 23.54
CA ILE A 25 -17.68 16.49 22.56
C ILE A 25 -18.93 16.47 21.67
N GLU A 26 -19.61 17.58 21.58
CA GLU A 26 -20.75 17.76 20.70
C GLU A 26 -20.30 18.13 19.29
N GLU A 27 -21.10 17.79 18.29
CA GLU A 27 -20.76 18.01 16.87
C GLU A 27 -20.50 19.50 16.56
N ASN A 28 -21.20 20.40 17.21
CA ASN A 28 -21.04 21.87 17.08
C ASN A 28 -19.68 22.40 17.62
N GLN A 29 -18.98 21.59 18.41
CA GLN A 29 -17.65 21.91 18.96
C GLN A 29 -16.51 21.47 18.01
N LEU A 30 -16.86 20.80 16.94
CA LEU A 30 -15.88 20.31 15.97
C LEU A 30 -15.58 21.38 14.90
N ASP A 31 -14.33 21.46 14.49
CA ASP A 31 -13.93 22.33 13.38
C ASP A 31 -14.33 21.68 12.04
N HIS A 32 -15.51 22.02 11.55
CA HIS A 32 -16.05 21.48 10.31
C HIS A 32 -15.17 21.78 9.08
N LYS A 33 -14.44 22.91 9.04
CA LYS A 33 -13.52 23.22 7.94
C LYS A 33 -12.35 22.23 7.92
N LYS A 34 -11.80 21.95 9.10
CA LYS A 34 -10.72 20.97 9.24
C LYS A 34 -11.19 19.55 8.93
N ILE A 35 -12.39 19.18 9.39
CA ILE A 35 -13.00 17.87 9.07
C ILE A 35 -13.18 17.71 7.56
N MET A 36 -13.73 18.71 6.86
CA MET A 36 -13.91 18.65 5.41
C MET A 36 -12.59 18.58 4.65
N SER A 37 -11.58 19.31 5.11
CA SER A 37 -10.23 19.22 4.53
C SER A 37 -9.63 17.82 4.69
N LEU A 38 -9.73 17.23 5.88
CA LEU A 38 -9.28 15.86 6.15
C LEU A 38 -10.09 14.83 5.37
N TYR A 39 -11.42 15.02 5.29
CA TYR A 39 -12.28 14.15 4.49
C TYR A 39 -11.89 14.17 3.02
N SER A 40 -11.69 15.34 2.41
CA SER A 40 -11.26 15.46 1.01
C SER A 40 -9.92 14.76 0.77
N ARG A 41 -8.96 14.90 1.69
CA ARG A 41 -7.67 14.21 1.61
C ARG A 41 -7.82 12.70 1.72
N TYR A 42 -8.49 12.21 2.75
CA TYR A 42 -8.56 10.77 3.04
C TYR A 42 -9.57 10.02 2.16
N SER A 43 -10.51 10.71 1.51
CA SER A 43 -11.41 10.12 0.52
C SER A 43 -10.83 10.13 -0.90
N SER A 44 -9.72 10.82 -1.13
CA SER A 44 -9.09 10.85 -2.45
C SER A 44 -8.57 9.49 -2.88
N TRP A 45 -8.51 9.27 -4.19
CA TRP A 45 -7.97 8.05 -4.77
C TRP A 45 -6.51 7.85 -4.35
N GLU A 46 -5.71 8.90 -4.44
CA GLU A 46 -4.28 8.88 -4.14
C GLU A 46 -3.99 8.45 -2.70
N TRP A 47 -4.81 8.89 -1.76
CA TRP A 47 -4.69 8.48 -0.37
C TRP A 47 -5.07 7.02 -0.14
N ARG A 48 -6.17 6.56 -0.77
CA ARG A 48 -6.74 5.23 -0.53
C ARG A 48 -6.03 4.12 -1.29
N PHE A 49 -5.53 4.40 -2.49
CA PHE A 49 -5.05 3.41 -3.45
C PHE A 49 -3.67 3.74 -4.02
N GLY A 50 -3.07 4.88 -3.62
CA GLY A 50 -1.79 5.33 -4.14
C GLY A 50 -1.88 5.95 -5.54
N ARG A 51 -0.75 5.99 -6.21
CA ARG A 51 -0.63 6.58 -7.54
C ARG A 51 -1.33 5.72 -8.60
N LYS A 52 -2.11 6.35 -9.48
CA LYS A 52 -2.73 5.71 -10.64
C LYS A 52 -1.95 6.06 -11.89
N ILE A 53 -1.60 5.06 -12.70
CA ILE A 53 -0.97 5.23 -14.01
C ILE A 53 -1.86 4.64 -15.11
N PRO A 54 -1.79 5.15 -16.36
CA PRO A 54 -2.33 4.45 -17.51
C PRO A 54 -1.42 3.25 -17.81
N PHE A 55 -1.80 2.06 -17.37
CA PHE A 55 -0.99 0.86 -17.56
C PHE A 55 -1.33 0.15 -18.88
N THR A 56 -0.33 -0.48 -19.48
CA THR A 56 -0.46 -1.33 -20.67
C THR A 56 -0.40 -2.80 -20.33
N TRP A 57 0.06 -3.12 -19.12
CA TRP A 57 0.18 -4.48 -18.61
C TRP A 57 -0.07 -4.50 -17.10
N GLU A 58 -0.79 -5.51 -16.62
CA GLU A 58 -1.12 -5.71 -15.22
C GLU A 58 -1.10 -7.20 -14.86
N GLN A 59 -0.52 -7.51 -13.71
CA GLN A 59 -0.61 -8.84 -13.08
C GLN A 59 -0.85 -8.68 -11.59
N GLN A 60 -1.63 -9.62 -11.06
CA GLN A 60 -1.96 -9.69 -9.64
C GLN A 60 -1.83 -11.15 -9.18
N GLU A 61 -1.14 -11.36 -8.07
CA GLU A 61 -1.00 -12.69 -7.47
C GLU A 61 -0.87 -12.59 -5.96
N ARG A 62 -1.31 -13.67 -5.26
CA ARG A 62 -1.19 -13.79 -3.82
C ARG A 62 -0.15 -14.84 -3.47
N PHE A 63 0.88 -14.40 -2.75
CA PHE A 63 1.95 -15.23 -2.21
C PHE A 63 1.80 -15.43 -0.70
N ASP A 64 2.64 -16.27 -0.09
CA ASP A 64 2.62 -16.51 1.36
C ASP A 64 2.88 -15.25 2.21
N TRP A 65 3.65 -14.31 1.67
CA TRP A 65 4.04 -13.05 2.31
C TRP A 65 3.07 -11.89 2.05
N GLY A 66 2.10 -12.04 1.16
CA GLY A 66 1.11 -11.02 0.83
C GLY A 66 0.61 -11.08 -0.60
N GLU A 67 -0.32 -10.20 -0.92
CA GLU A 67 -0.82 -9.98 -2.27
C GLU A 67 -0.02 -8.89 -2.96
N ILE A 68 0.23 -9.04 -4.25
CA ILE A 68 0.86 -8.03 -5.07
C ILE A 68 0.09 -7.80 -6.36
N GLN A 69 -0.05 -6.54 -6.73
CA GLN A 69 -0.56 -6.09 -8.01
C GLN A 69 0.51 -5.23 -8.67
N LEU A 70 1.02 -5.68 -9.79
CA LEU A 70 2.03 -4.98 -10.59
C LEU A 70 1.38 -4.39 -11.82
N GLN A 71 1.44 -3.07 -11.95
CA GLN A 71 0.98 -2.33 -13.12
C GLN A 71 2.17 -1.67 -13.80
N LEU A 72 2.32 -1.91 -15.10
CA LEU A 72 3.40 -1.34 -15.92
C LEU A 72 2.83 -0.55 -17.08
N GLN A 73 3.40 0.61 -17.35
CA GLN A 73 3.26 1.33 -18.60
C GLN A 73 4.52 1.10 -19.42
N GLY A 74 4.40 0.41 -20.54
CA GLY A 74 5.53 0.12 -21.45
C GLY A 74 5.38 0.83 -22.78
N ASP A 75 6.53 1.18 -23.37
CA ASP A 75 6.64 1.71 -24.73
C ASP A 75 7.92 1.14 -25.36
N GLU A 76 7.80 0.55 -26.55
CA GLU A 76 8.90 -0.07 -27.31
C GLU A 76 9.75 -1.06 -26.48
N GLY A 77 9.11 -1.79 -25.54
CA GLY A 77 9.77 -2.75 -24.66
C GLY A 77 10.54 -2.14 -23.48
N ILE A 78 10.40 -0.85 -23.25
CA ILE A 78 10.94 -0.14 -22.09
C ILE A 78 9.82 0.20 -21.13
N ILE A 79 10.02 -0.06 -19.84
CA ILE A 79 9.10 0.31 -18.79
C ILE A 79 9.19 1.82 -18.55
N GLN A 80 8.17 2.56 -18.95
CA GLN A 80 8.10 4.02 -18.77
C GLN A 80 7.66 4.38 -17.35
N ASP A 81 6.80 3.56 -16.76
CA ASP A 81 6.28 3.76 -15.43
C ASP A 81 5.86 2.43 -14.80
N ALA A 82 6.00 2.32 -13.49
CA ALA A 82 5.65 1.12 -12.73
C ALA A 82 4.98 1.48 -11.39
N VAL A 83 3.94 0.74 -11.03
CA VAL A 83 3.33 0.82 -9.71
C VAL A 83 3.13 -0.58 -9.17
N LEU A 84 3.56 -0.80 -7.92
CA LEU A 84 3.29 -2.01 -7.16
C LEU A 84 2.38 -1.66 -5.99
N TYR A 85 1.27 -2.37 -5.89
CA TYR A 85 0.39 -2.36 -4.72
C TYR A 85 0.57 -3.67 -3.96
N SER A 86 0.69 -3.61 -2.65
CA SER A 86 0.85 -4.80 -1.81
C SER A 86 0.34 -4.55 -0.39
N ASP A 87 -0.15 -5.61 0.25
CA ASP A 87 -0.46 -5.67 1.68
C ASP A 87 0.72 -6.20 2.51
N ALA A 88 1.90 -6.41 1.89
CA ALA A 88 3.09 -6.88 2.57
C ALA A 88 3.67 -5.86 3.56
N LEU A 89 4.28 -6.36 4.63
CA LEU A 89 4.91 -5.53 5.65
C LEU A 89 6.23 -4.86 5.19
N GLU A 90 6.84 -5.38 4.12
CA GLU A 90 8.10 -4.88 3.53
C GLU A 90 7.87 -3.71 2.54
N SER A 91 7.07 -2.72 2.95
CA SER A 91 6.72 -1.55 2.11
C SER A 91 7.94 -0.85 1.48
N PRO A 92 9.09 -0.66 2.19
CA PRO A 92 10.26 -0.02 1.58
C PRO A 92 10.84 -0.80 0.40
N LEU A 93 10.81 -2.14 0.43
CA LEU A 93 11.24 -2.98 -0.68
C LEU A 93 10.30 -2.81 -1.88
N ILE A 94 8.99 -2.84 -1.64
CA ILE A 94 7.97 -2.68 -2.68
C ILE A 94 8.13 -1.34 -3.42
N GLU A 95 8.31 -0.24 -2.67
CA GLU A 95 8.55 1.09 -3.24
C GLU A 95 9.85 1.16 -4.05
N LYS A 96 10.96 0.64 -3.51
CA LYS A 96 12.26 0.59 -4.21
C LYS A 96 12.15 -0.24 -5.49
N THR A 97 11.45 -1.37 -5.45
CA THR A 97 11.25 -2.23 -6.62
C THR A 97 10.49 -1.50 -7.72
N ALA A 98 9.39 -0.82 -7.38
CA ALA A 98 8.64 -0.02 -8.36
C ALA A 98 9.50 1.07 -9.01
N GLN A 99 10.31 1.79 -8.22
CA GLN A 99 11.20 2.83 -8.71
C GLN A 99 12.28 2.29 -9.65
N GLN A 100 12.87 1.13 -9.31
CA GLN A 100 13.93 0.51 -10.12
C GLN A 100 13.44 -0.07 -11.43
N LEU A 101 12.17 -0.45 -11.53
CA LEU A 101 11.57 -0.96 -12.77
C LEU A 101 11.51 0.11 -13.87
N THR A 102 11.33 1.37 -13.50
CA THR A 102 11.19 2.48 -14.46
C THR A 102 12.49 2.71 -15.22
N GLY A 103 12.41 2.77 -16.56
CA GLY A 103 13.54 2.93 -17.45
C GLY A 103 14.23 1.64 -17.87
N LEU A 104 13.87 0.50 -17.25
CA LEU A 104 14.43 -0.78 -17.62
C LEU A 104 13.72 -1.37 -18.84
N ARG A 105 14.46 -2.20 -19.59
CA ARG A 105 13.87 -3.04 -20.61
C ARG A 105 13.01 -4.12 -19.94
N PHE A 106 11.83 -4.37 -20.48
CA PHE A 106 10.96 -5.48 -20.03
C PHE A 106 11.52 -6.81 -20.52
N ASP A 107 12.61 -7.24 -19.90
CA ASP A 107 13.31 -8.48 -20.13
C ASP A 107 13.61 -9.13 -18.77
N PRO A 108 13.20 -10.39 -18.54
CA PRO A 108 13.35 -11.05 -17.25
C PRO A 108 14.78 -11.02 -16.69
N LYS A 109 15.79 -11.20 -17.54
CA LYS A 109 17.20 -11.20 -17.11
C LYS A 109 17.67 -9.80 -16.71
N VAL A 110 17.22 -8.78 -17.42
CA VAL A 110 17.54 -7.38 -17.09
C VAL A 110 16.88 -7.01 -15.75
N LEU A 111 15.62 -7.38 -15.56
CA LEU A 111 14.89 -7.11 -14.32
C LEU A 111 15.54 -7.83 -13.14
N GLU A 112 15.88 -9.11 -13.29
CA GLU A 112 16.57 -9.89 -12.26
C GLU A 112 17.88 -9.23 -11.83
N GLN A 113 18.73 -8.82 -12.77
CA GLN A 113 20.02 -8.19 -12.49
C GLN A 113 19.90 -6.86 -11.70
N HIS A 114 18.80 -6.13 -11.87
CA HIS A 114 18.59 -4.84 -11.20
C HIS A 114 17.83 -4.96 -9.89
N LEU A 115 16.93 -5.94 -9.76
CA LEU A 115 16.09 -6.06 -8.58
C LEU A 115 16.72 -6.92 -7.48
N LEU A 116 17.42 -8.02 -7.79
CA LEU A 116 18.03 -8.87 -6.78
C LEU A 116 19.04 -8.14 -5.87
N PRO A 117 19.85 -7.19 -6.35
CA PRO A 117 20.76 -6.43 -5.49
C PRO A 117 20.07 -5.52 -4.45
N LEU A 118 18.76 -5.30 -4.57
CA LEU A 118 17.99 -4.51 -3.59
C LEU A 118 17.71 -5.27 -2.29
N CYS A 119 17.88 -6.60 -2.31
CA CYS A 119 17.50 -7.48 -1.22
C CYS A 119 18.57 -7.50 -0.13
N GLU A 120 18.16 -7.24 1.11
CA GLU A 120 19.00 -7.26 2.31
C GLU A 120 18.76 -8.52 3.17
N SER A 121 17.71 -9.30 2.89
CA SER A 121 17.32 -10.50 3.62
C SER A 121 16.86 -11.62 2.68
N GLU A 122 16.83 -12.85 3.19
CA GLU A 122 16.31 -14.01 2.46
C GLU A 122 14.83 -13.88 2.12
N LEU A 123 14.04 -13.29 3.01
CA LEU A 123 12.63 -12.98 2.76
C LEU A 123 12.48 -12.03 1.57
N GLN A 124 13.23 -10.92 1.57
CA GLN A 124 13.20 -9.94 0.48
C GLN A 124 13.65 -10.55 -0.84
N HIS A 125 14.64 -11.43 -0.81
CA HIS A 125 15.10 -12.17 -2.00
C HIS A 125 13.97 -13.02 -2.58
N ARG A 126 13.26 -13.77 -1.74
CA ARG A 126 12.11 -14.56 -2.17
C ARG A 126 10.99 -13.69 -2.73
N MET A 127 10.67 -12.58 -2.06
CA MET A 127 9.64 -11.63 -2.53
C MET A 127 9.97 -11.08 -3.93
N VAL A 128 11.22 -10.68 -4.17
CA VAL A 128 11.64 -10.18 -5.49
C VAL A 128 11.60 -11.29 -6.55
N GLN A 129 11.97 -12.51 -6.21
CA GLN A 129 11.83 -13.66 -7.13
C GLN A 129 10.36 -13.91 -7.50
N ASP A 130 9.45 -13.85 -6.53
CA ASP A 130 8.01 -13.99 -6.75
C ASP A 130 7.48 -12.88 -7.66
N ILE A 131 7.89 -11.63 -7.43
CA ILE A 131 7.55 -10.50 -8.31
C ILE A 131 8.07 -10.71 -9.74
N LEU A 132 9.31 -11.18 -9.88
CA LEU A 132 9.89 -11.49 -11.20
C LEU A 132 9.14 -12.62 -11.90
N SER A 133 8.61 -13.61 -11.16
CA SER A 133 7.82 -14.70 -11.74
C SER A 133 6.57 -14.21 -12.47
N LEU A 134 5.97 -13.08 -12.02
CA LEU A 134 4.84 -12.46 -12.71
C LEU A 134 5.20 -12.00 -14.12
N THR A 135 6.44 -11.58 -14.34
CA THR A 135 6.92 -11.09 -15.63
C THR A 135 7.20 -12.22 -16.62
N HIS A 136 7.34 -13.47 -16.14
CA HIS A 136 7.60 -14.64 -16.97
C HIS A 136 6.34 -15.28 -17.58
N GLN A 137 5.15 -14.94 -17.07
CA GLN A 137 3.90 -15.59 -17.49
C GLN A 137 3.41 -15.22 -18.89
N GLN A 138 4.18 -14.42 -19.66
CA GLN A 138 3.87 -14.00 -21.03
C GLN A 138 4.96 -14.34 -22.07
N ALA A 139 5.77 -15.34 -21.82
CA ALA A 139 6.72 -15.84 -22.82
C ALA A 139 6.13 -16.97 -23.66
#